data_8bd895de5778366372f044b33f98137e
#
_entry.id   8bd895de5778366372f044b33f98137e
#
_cell.length_a   1.000
_cell.length_b   1.000
_cell.length_c   1.000
_cell.angle_alpha   90.00
_cell.angle_beta   90.00
_cell.angle_gamma   90.00
#
_symmetry.space_group_name_H-M   'P 1'
#
loop_
_entity.id
_entity.type
_entity.pdbx_description
1 polymer ?
#
loop_
_entity_poly.entity_id
_entity_poly.type
_entity_poly.pdbx_seq_one_letter_code
_entity_poly.pdbx_strand_id
1 'polypeptide(L)'
;MWLPNLIKALNQDDLKAMGLQLSVDEIFRADDKGLNNAIVQFGGGCTGELVSEKGLLLTNHHCGFSQIQSLSSIEHNYLENGYWAKSTKEEFPCPGLTVTFIRDIKDVTPIVLKSKSTDLNNSLREKEIKTICDSIEKSVSIDNGVKGFVRSFFNGTAYYLFITETFKDIRF
;
A
#
# COMPACT_ATOMS: atom_id res chain seq x y z
N MET A 1 -9.24 -1.58 -12.58
CA MET A 1 -8.70 -1.52 -11.21
C MET A 1 -9.54 -0.53 -10.43
N TRP A 2 -10.03 -0.92 -9.27
CA TRP A 2 -10.82 -0.03 -8.41
C TRP A 2 -9.89 0.72 -7.48
N LEU A 3 -10.05 2.04 -7.43
CA LEU A 3 -9.38 2.86 -6.44
C LEU A 3 -10.29 2.97 -5.21
N PRO A 4 -9.83 2.58 -4.02
CA PRO A 4 -10.69 2.54 -2.82
C PRO A 4 -11.36 3.87 -2.48
N ASN A 5 -10.68 4.99 -2.71
CA ASN A 5 -11.21 6.34 -2.50
C ASN A 5 -12.35 6.71 -3.48
N LEU A 6 -12.52 5.96 -4.57
CA LEU A 6 -13.58 6.18 -5.57
C LEU A 6 -14.80 5.26 -5.37
N ILE A 7 -14.79 4.33 -4.42
CA ILE A 7 -15.88 3.39 -4.18
C ILE A 7 -17.21 4.12 -4.00
N LYS A 8 -17.23 5.22 -3.25
CA LYS A 8 -18.43 6.02 -3.00
C LYS A 8 -19.02 6.60 -4.28
N ALA A 9 -18.18 7.05 -5.19
CA ALA A 9 -18.61 7.72 -6.41
C ALA A 9 -19.00 6.74 -7.54
N LEU A 10 -18.37 5.57 -7.58
CA LEU A 10 -18.47 4.69 -8.73
C LEU A 10 -19.22 3.37 -8.47
N ASN A 11 -19.17 2.84 -7.25
CA ASN A 11 -19.57 1.46 -7.00
C ASN A 11 -20.49 1.25 -5.80
N GLN A 12 -20.80 2.30 -5.03
CA GLN A 12 -21.54 2.14 -3.77
C GLN A 12 -22.91 1.46 -3.96
N ASP A 13 -23.66 1.86 -4.97
CA ASP A 13 -25.01 1.35 -5.18
C ASP A 13 -24.98 -0.10 -5.69
N ASP A 14 -24.05 -0.44 -6.57
CA ASP A 14 -23.86 -1.81 -7.05
C ASP A 14 -23.44 -2.75 -5.92
N LEU A 15 -22.52 -2.31 -5.06
CA LEU A 15 -22.07 -3.08 -3.90
C LEU A 15 -23.19 -3.32 -2.90
N LYS A 16 -24.03 -2.31 -2.64
CA LYS A 16 -25.22 -2.47 -1.79
C LYS A 16 -26.23 -3.43 -2.40
N ALA A 17 -26.46 -3.34 -3.71
CA ALA A 17 -27.35 -4.28 -4.42
C ALA A 17 -26.85 -5.72 -4.33
N MET A 18 -25.55 -5.94 -4.28
CA MET A 18 -24.91 -7.25 -4.06
C MET A 18 -24.88 -7.69 -2.59
N GLY A 19 -25.41 -6.88 -1.67
CA GLY A 19 -25.54 -7.24 -0.26
C GLY A 19 -24.47 -6.66 0.67
N LEU A 20 -23.64 -5.72 0.22
CA LEU A 20 -22.68 -5.03 1.10
C LEU A 20 -23.44 -4.24 2.18
N GLN A 21 -23.15 -4.56 3.45
CA GLN A 21 -23.73 -3.88 4.61
C GLN A 21 -22.82 -2.79 5.18
N LEU A 22 -21.51 -2.84 4.89
CA LEU A 22 -20.57 -1.82 5.33
C LEU A 22 -20.78 -0.51 4.59
N SER A 23 -20.64 0.59 5.29
CA SER A 23 -20.55 1.91 4.67
C SER A 23 -19.22 2.08 3.94
N VAL A 24 -19.17 2.97 2.97
CA VAL A 24 -17.91 3.26 2.27
C VAL A 24 -16.86 3.79 3.22
N ASP A 25 -17.25 4.59 4.23
CA ASP A 25 -16.34 5.14 5.23
C ASP A 25 -15.79 4.06 6.18
N GLU A 26 -16.48 2.93 6.37
CA GLU A 26 -15.94 1.77 7.08
C GLU A 26 -14.93 0.98 6.23
N ILE A 27 -15.04 1.06 4.91
CA ILE A 27 -14.12 0.38 3.99
C ILE A 27 -12.85 1.20 3.78
N PHE A 28 -13.00 2.48 3.45
CA PHE A 28 -11.87 3.37 3.15
C PHE A 28 -11.99 4.72 3.85
N ARG A 29 -11.01 5.01 4.71
CA ARG A 29 -10.82 6.29 5.38
C ARG A 29 -9.33 6.62 5.46
N ALA A 30 -9.03 7.92 5.39
CA ALA A 30 -7.66 8.44 5.57
C ALA A 30 -7.25 8.53 7.06
N ASP A 31 -8.22 8.47 7.98
CA ASP A 31 -7.96 8.29 9.42
C ASP A 31 -7.86 6.78 9.74
N ASP A 32 -7.15 6.38 10.76
CA ASP A 32 -6.84 4.99 11.10
C ASP A 32 -8.06 4.10 11.49
N LYS A 33 -9.26 4.42 11.00
CA LYS A 33 -10.52 3.75 11.37
C LYS A 33 -11.18 2.95 10.25
N GLY A 34 -10.68 3.01 9.01
CA GLY A 34 -11.23 2.24 7.90
C GLY A 34 -10.58 0.86 7.78
N LEU A 35 -11.30 -0.10 7.18
CA LEU A 35 -10.81 -1.45 6.88
C LEU A 35 -9.54 -1.43 6.03
N ASN A 36 -9.38 -0.40 5.18
CA ASN A 36 -8.15 -0.19 4.39
C ASN A 36 -6.87 -0.16 5.23
N ASN A 37 -6.96 0.24 6.50
CA ASN A 37 -5.80 0.31 7.39
C ASN A 37 -5.36 -1.05 7.94
N ALA A 38 -6.18 -2.09 7.79
CA ALA A 38 -5.80 -3.46 8.08
C ALA A 38 -5.08 -4.14 6.90
N ILE A 39 -5.19 -3.59 5.69
CA ILE A 39 -4.64 -4.18 4.47
C ILE A 39 -3.31 -3.52 4.14
N VAL A 40 -2.28 -4.32 3.92
CA VAL A 40 -0.93 -3.85 3.68
C VAL A 40 -0.31 -4.48 2.44
N GLN A 41 0.63 -3.79 1.83
CA GLN A 41 1.55 -4.38 0.88
C GLN A 41 2.65 -5.11 1.67
N PHE A 42 2.76 -6.42 1.44
CA PHE A 42 3.75 -7.28 2.07
C PHE A 42 4.89 -7.56 1.10
N GLY A 43 6.11 -7.16 1.48
CA GLY A 43 7.28 -7.28 0.62
C GLY A 43 7.11 -6.54 -0.70
N GLY A 44 7.63 -7.14 -1.78
CA GLY A 44 7.68 -6.50 -3.11
C GLY A 44 6.43 -6.66 -3.97
N GLY A 45 5.39 -7.39 -3.54
CA GLY A 45 4.25 -7.65 -4.44
C GLY A 45 3.11 -8.46 -3.86
N CYS A 46 3.17 -8.83 -2.58
CA CYS A 46 2.09 -9.51 -1.89
C CYS A 46 1.20 -8.55 -1.10
N THR A 47 0.07 -9.04 -0.66
CA THR A 47 -0.84 -8.40 0.29
C THR A 47 -0.82 -9.16 1.61
N GLY A 48 -0.96 -8.45 2.71
CA GLY A 48 -1.16 -9.03 4.04
C GLY A 48 -2.26 -8.29 4.79
N GLU A 49 -2.80 -8.92 5.82
CA GLU A 49 -3.85 -8.38 6.67
C GLU A 49 -3.39 -8.33 8.12
N LEU A 50 -3.51 -7.14 8.76
CA LEU A 50 -3.35 -7.02 10.20
C LEU A 50 -4.61 -7.50 10.89
N VAL A 51 -4.44 -8.43 11.83
CA VAL A 51 -5.53 -9.06 12.57
C VAL A 51 -5.43 -8.82 14.08
N SER A 52 -4.47 -8.02 14.53
CA SER A 52 -4.36 -7.60 15.92
C SER A 52 -3.76 -6.22 16.09
N GLU A 53 -4.06 -5.56 17.19
CA GLU A 53 -3.47 -4.27 17.60
C GLU A 53 -1.95 -4.37 17.88
N LYS A 54 -1.44 -5.58 18.09
CA LYS A 54 -0.01 -5.83 18.34
C LYS A 54 0.79 -6.14 17.08
N GLY A 55 0.20 -5.97 15.89
CA GLY A 55 0.89 -6.14 14.62
C GLY A 55 0.93 -7.59 14.10
N LEU A 56 0.08 -8.51 14.63
CA LEU A 56 -0.05 -9.83 14.01
C LEU A 56 -0.59 -9.68 12.60
N LEU A 57 0.20 -10.16 11.62
CA LEU A 57 -0.10 -10.06 10.21
C LEU A 57 -0.26 -11.44 9.60
N LEU A 58 -1.31 -11.62 8.82
CA LEU A 58 -1.53 -12.81 8.01
C LEU A 58 -1.20 -12.51 6.55
N THR A 59 -0.65 -13.51 5.85
CA THR A 59 -0.42 -13.45 4.41
C THR A 59 -0.38 -14.86 3.83
N ASN A 60 -0.24 -14.99 2.52
CA ASN A 60 -0.11 -16.28 1.88
C ASN A 60 1.28 -16.89 2.11
N HIS A 61 1.35 -18.20 2.26
CA HIS A 61 2.60 -18.92 2.49
C HIS A 61 3.69 -18.57 1.45
N HIS A 62 3.34 -18.51 0.16
CA HIS A 62 4.31 -18.20 -0.89
C HIS A 62 4.93 -16.79 -0.75
N CYS A 63 4.25 -15.86 -0.06
CA CYS A 63 4.76 -14.51 0.17
C CYS A 63 5.88 -14.46 1.23
N GLY A 64 5.82 -15.37 2.22
CA GLY A 64 6.85 -15.52 3.26
C GLY A 64 7.87 -16.62 2.97
N PHE A 65 7.71 -17.36 1.86
CA PHE A 65 8.48 -18.58 1.60
C PHE A 65 10.01 -18.38 1.71
N SER A 66 10.54 -17.35 1.09
CA SER A 66 11.99 -17.09 1.09
C SER A 66 12.52 -16.76 2.49
N GLN A 67 11.75 -16.06 3.32
CA GLN A 67 12.10 -15.78 4.71
C GLN A 67 12.08 -17.05 5.54
N ILE A 68 11.01 -17.84 5.43
CA ILE A 68 10.90 -19.12 6.16
C ILE A 68 12.03 -20.06 5.74
N GLN A 69 12.35 -20.13 4.44
CA GLN A 69 13.45 -20.92 3.93
C GLN A 69 14.80 -20.47 4.51
N SER A 70 15.06 -19.16 4.58
CA SER A 70 16.32 -18.63 5.09
C SER A 70 16.50 -18.86 6.59
N LEU A 71 15.41 -19.01 7.34
CA LEU A 71 15.39 -19.33 8.77
C LEU A 71 15.45 -20.83 9.04
N SER A 72 15.15 -21.66 8.02
CA SER A 72 15.14 -23.13 8.17
C SER A 72 16.56 -23.70 8.08
N SER A 73 16.77 -24.81 8.80
CA SER A 73 17.97 -25.63 8.74
C SER A 73 17.60 -27.11 8.64
N ILE A 74 18.60 -27.99 8.50
CA ILE A 74 18.35 -29.45 8.53
C ILE A 74 17.73 -29.89 9.87
N GLU A 75 18.13 -29.25 10.98
CA GLU A 75 17.64 -29.57 12.32
C GLU A 75 16.28 -28.92 12.61
N HIS A 76 16.00 -27.78 11.98
CA HIS A 76 14.79 -26.99 12.16
C HIS A 76 14.17 -26.63 10.82
N ASN A 77 13.43 -27.57 10.23
CA ASN A 77 12.76 -27.35 8.94
C ASN A 77 11.40 -26.63 9.14
N TYR A 78 11.44 -25.31 9.25
CA TYR A 78 10.23 -24.50 9.45
C TYR A 78 9.30 -24.48 8.24
N LEU A 79 9.79 -24.77 7.03
CA LEU A 79 8.94 -24.89 5.84
C LEU A 79 8.00 -26.11 5.93
N GLU A 80 8.46 -27.20 6.52
CA GLU A 80 7.68 -28.44 6.63
C GLU A 80 6.93 -28.53 7.96
N ASN A 81 7.59 -28.18 9.06
CA ASN A 81 7.06 -28.35 10.39
C ASN A 81 6.29 -27.13 10.91
N GLY A 82 6.43 -26.00 10.23
CA GLY A 82 5.93 -24.71 10.72
C GLY A 82 6.75 -24.19 11.91
N TYR A 83 6.40 -22.99 12.34
CA TYR A 83 6.93 -22.37 13.55
C TYR A 83 5.86 -21.48 14.18
N TRP A 84 5.81 -21.46 15.49
CA TRP A 84 4.91 -20.62 16.26
C TRP A 84 5.65 -20.02 17.44
N ALA A 85 6.01 -18.73 17.36
CA ALA A 85 6.59 -18.00 18.48
C ALA A 85 5.55 -17.83 19.60
N LYS A 86 5.89 -18.21 20.82
CA LYS A 86 5.04 -18.07 22.01
C LYS A 86 5.19 -16.71 22.68
N SER A 87 6.23 -15.98 22.32
CA SER A 87 6.54 -14.65 22.81
C SER A 87 7.34 -13.87 21.78
N THR A 88 7.36 -12.54 21.88
CA THR A 88 8.16 -11.66 21.02
C THR A 88 9.66 -11.93 21.07
N LYS A 89 10.15 -12.60 22.12
CA LYS A 89 11.56 -13.01 22.23
C LYS A 89 11.93 -14.19 21.34
N GLU A 90 10.92 -14.97 20.96
CA GLU A 90 11.10 -16.14 20.10
C GLU A 90 10.90 -15.82 18.63
N GLU A 91 10.38 -14.63 18.31
CA GLU A 91 10.19 -14.19 16.93
C GLU A 91 11.53 -14.00 16.22
N PHE A 92 11.64 -14.55 15.02
CA PHE A 92 12.81 -14.40 14.19
C PHE A 92 12.74 -13.12 13.33
N PRO A 93 13.76 -12.27 13.33
CA PRO A 93 13.80 -11.13 12.43
C PRO A 93 13.89 -11.57 10.96
N CYS A 94 13.18 -10.89 10.09
CA CYS A 94 13.18 -11.11 8.65
C CYS A 94 13.85 -9.91 7.92
N PRO A 95 15.20 -9.84 7.89
CA PRO A 95 15.91 -8.70 7.30
C PRO A 95 15.54 -8.50 5.83
N GLY A 96 15.32 -7.24 5.45
CA GLY A 96 14.95 -6.88 4.08
C GLY A 96 13.47 -7.02 3.74
N LEU A 97 12.68 -7.71 4.59
CA LEU A 97 11.22 -7.72 4.45
C LEU A 97 10.64 -6.40 4.93
N THR A 98 9.62 -5.92 4.22
CA THR A 98 8.92 -4.67 4.56
C THR A 98 7.42 -4.85 4.52
N VAL A 99 6.72 -4.08 5.33
CA VAL A 99 5.27 -3.94 5.29
C VAL A 99 4.93 -2.48 5.07
N THR A 100 4.13 -2.20 4.04
CA THR A 100 3.78 -0.84 3.65
C THR A 100 2.29 -0.63 3.72
N PHE A 101 1.87 0.37 4.48
CA PHE A 101 0.49 0.84 4.58
C PHE A 101 0.24 1.94 3.55
N ILE A 102 -0.94 1.93 2.94
CA ILE A 102 -1.45 3.09 2.20
C ILE A 102 -2.28 3.91 3.19
N ARG A 103 -1.73 5.04 3.63
CA ARG A 103 -2.38 5.89 4.64
C ARG A 103 -3.42 6.82 4.03
N ASP A 104 -3.16 7.31 2.81
CA ASP A 104 -4.10 8.19 2.13
C ASP A 104 -3.93 8.12 0.60
N ILE A 105 -4.98 8.48 -0.13
CA ILE A 105 -4.99 8.60 -1.60
C ILE A 105 -5.66 9.93 -1.95
N LYS A 106 -4.88 10.88 -2.49
CA LYS A 106 -5.35 12.22 -2.83
C LYS A 106 -5.40 12.42 -4.35
N ASP A 107 -6.49 12.98 -4.85
CA ASP A 107 -6.56 13.42 -6.23
C ASP A 107 -5.72 14.68 -6.43
N VAL A 108 -4.65 14.56 -7.21
CA VAL A 108 -3.75 15.64 -7.59
C VAL A 108 -3.86 16.02 -9.07
N THR A 109 -4.84 15.44 -9.77
CA THR A 109 -5.12 15.71 -11.18
C THR A 109 -5.19 17.21 -11.51
N PRO A 110 -5.95 18.03 -10.73
CA PRO A 110 -6.04 19.45 -11.00
C PRO A 110 -4.69 20.17 -10.93
N ILE A 111 -3.79 19.72 -10.06
CA ILE A 111 -2.45 20.31 -9.89
C ILE A 111 -1.56 19.88 -11.07
N VAL A 112 -1.53 18.59 -11.38
CA VAL A 112 -0.68 18.01 -12.41
C VAL A 112 -1.09 18.50 -13.82
N LEU A 113 -2.39 18.61 -14.08
CA LEU A 113 -2.91 19.00 -15.39
C LEU A 113 -3.15 20.52 -15.54
N LYS A 114 -2.96 21.33 -14.48
CA LYS A 114 -3.13 22.80 -14.54
C LYS A 114 -2.14 23.45 -15.50
N SER A 115 -0.95 22.91 -15.64
CA SER A 115 0.09 23.37 -16.57
C SER A 115 -0.20 22.86 -18.00
N LYS A 116 -1.36 23.21 -18.54
CA LYS A 116 -1.65 23.00 -19.96
C LYS A 116 -1.06 24.12 -20.79
N SER A 117 0.21 24.10 -21.09
CA SER A 117 0.66 24.70 -22.33
C SER A 117 0.17 23.81 -23.47
N THR A 118 -0.88 24.24 -24.15
CA THR A 118 -1.45 23.57 -25.33
C THR A 118 -0.46 23.51 -26.52
N ASP A 119 0.65 24.22 -26.41
CA ASP A 119 1.64 24.41 -27.47
C ASP A 119 2.91 23.57 -27.31
N LEU A 120 3.05 22.80 -26.23
CA LEU A 120 4.21 21.93 -26.04
C LEU A 120 4.04 20.63 -26.85
N ASN A 121 5.13 20.19 -27.48
CA ASN A 121 5.16 18.84 -28.03
C ASN A 121 5.06 17.81 -26.90
N ASN A 122 4.60 16.58 -27.20
CA ASN A 122 4.33 15.54 -26.21
C ASN A 122 5.51 15.28 -25.25
N SER A 123 6.76 15.35 -25.75
CA SER A 123 7.96 15.10 -24.94
C SER A 123 8.23 16.19 -23.89
N LEU A 124 7.97 17.44 -24.20
CA LEU A 124 8.12 18.55 -23.24
C LEU A 124 7.01 18.49 -22.19
N ARG A 125 5.80 18.16 -22.60
CA ARG A 125 4.67 17.98 -21.70
C ARG A 125 4.90 16.84 -20.70
N GLU A 126 5.42 15.70 -21.13
CA GLU A 126 5.76 14.59 -20.25
C GLU A 126 6.83 14.96 -19.22
N LYS A 127 7.85 15.71 -19.61
CA LYS A 127 8.89 16.21 -18.69
C LYS A 127 8.31 17.16 -17.64
N GLU A 128 7.43 18.06 -18.06
CA GLU A 128 6.76 18.99 -17.14
C GLU A 128 5.88 18.27 -16.13
N ILE A 129 5.05 17.32 -16.58
CA ILE A 129 4.22 16.47 -15.73
C ILE A 129 5.11 15.73 -14.73
N LYS A 130 6.20 15.12 -15.19
CA LYS A 130 7.15 14.44 -14.32
C LYS A 130 7.72 15.37 -13.25
N THR A 131 8.13 16.56 -13.60
CA THR A 131 8.68 17.55 -12.65
C THR A 131 7.65 17.94 -11.59
N ILE A 132 6.39 18.13 -11.98
CA ILE A 132 5.30 18.45 -11.05
C ILE A 132 5.06 17.26 -10.10
N CYS A 133 4.97 16.03 -10.63
CA CYS A 133 4.82 14.82 -9.82
C CYS A 133 5.95 14.67 -8.81
N ASP A 134 7.21 14.79 -9.26
CA ASP A 134 8.40 14.71 -8.40
C ASP A 134 8.37 15.79 -7.28
N SER A 135 7.85 16.99 -7.57
CA SER A 135 7.69 18.05 -6.57
C SER A 135 6.63 17.70 -5.52
N ILE A 136 5.48 17.17 -5.96
CA ILE A 136 4.41 16.71 -5.08
C ILE A 136 4.92 15.59 -4.15
N GLU A 137 5.59 14.58 -4.71
CA GLU A 137 6.16 13.46 -3.97
C GLU A 137 7.15 13.92 -2.89
N LYS A 138 8.04 14.84 -3.24
CA LYS A 138 9.01 15.41 -2.29
C LYS A 138 8.35 16.20 -1.16
N SER A 139 7.24 16.90 -1.43
CA SER A 139 6.54 17.69 -0.42
C SER A 139 5.91 16.87 0.70
N VAL A 140 5.68 15.58 0.45
CA VAL A 140 5.02 14.65 1.39
C VAL A 140 6.02 13.70 2.05
N SER A 141 7.18 13.47 1.41
CA SER A 141 8.17 12.53 1.94
C SER A 141 8.84 13.08 3.19
N ILE A 142 8.68 12.37 4.31
CA ILE A 142 9.25 12.67 5.63
C ILE A 142 10.18 11.53 6.03
N ASP A 143 11.23 11.81 6.83
CA ASP A 143 12.28 10.85 7.19
C ASP A 143 11.81 9.59 7.96
N ASN A 144 10.61 9.57 8.49
CA ASN A 144 10.09 8.50 9.35
C ASN A 144 9.39 7.34 8.60
N GLY A 145 9.84 7.01 7.39
CA GLY A 145 9.24 5.91 6.62
C GLY A 145 7.99 6.31 5.82
N VAL A 146 7.55 7.55 5.94
CA VAL A 146 6.43 8.10 5.16
C VAL A 146 6.95 8.57 3.81
N LYS A 147 6.30 8.11 2.72
CA LYS A 147 6.63 8.51 1.35
C LYS A 147 5.36 8.80 0.57
N GLY A 148 5.47 9.80 -0.31
CA GLY A 148 4.48 10.07 -1.34
C GLY A 148 4.94 9.54 -2.69
N PHE A 149 4.02 8.99 -3.47
CA PHE A 149 4.26 8.73 -4.89
C PHE A 149 3.01 9.00 -5.71
N VAL A 150 3.19 9.61 -6.87
CA VAL A 150 2.10 9.94 -7.80
C VAL A 150 1.98 8.84 -8.85
N ARG A 151 0.75 8.40 -9.11
CA ARG A 151 0.44 7.44 -10.20
C ARG A 151 -0.57 8.03 -11.15
N SER A 152 -0.31 7.84 -12.45
CA SER A 152 -1.28 8.17 -13.49
C SER A 152 -2.26 7.02 -13.70
N PHE A 153 -3.51 7.37 -13.92
CA PHE A 153 -4.60 6.46 -14.23
C PHE A 153 -5.34 6.89 -15.48
N PHE A 154 -6.09 5.97 -16.07
CA PHE A 154 -6.94 6.23 -17.23
C PHE A 154 -6.18 6.92 -18.37
N ASN A 155 -5.04 6.33 -18.76
CA ASN A 155 -4.16 6.86 -19.82
C ASN A 155 -3.69 8.31 -19.59
N GLY A 156 -3.38 8.67 -18.33
CA GLY A 156 -2.86 9.99 -17.98
C GLY A 156 -3.92 11.09 -17.88
N THR A 157 -5.19 10.73 -17.75
CA THR A 157 -6.28 11.69 -17.52
C THR A 157 -6.54 11.98 -16.04
N ALA A 158 -6.04 11.12 -15.15
CA ALA A 158 -6.13 11.30 -13.69
C ALA A 158 -4.80 10.96 -13.01
N TYR A 159 -4.49 11.68 -11.94
CA TYR A 159 -3.28 11.52 -11.14
C TYR A 159 -3.64 11.47 -9.66
N TYR A 160 -3.17 10.43 -8.97
CA TYR A 160 -3.40 10.26 -7.55
C TYR A 160 -2.08 10.17 -6.81
N LEU A 161 -1.97 10.93 -5.71
CA LEU A 161 -0.88 10.85 -4.75
C LEU A 161 -1.24 9.79 -3.72
N PHE A 162 -0.40 8.77 -3.62
CA PHE A 162 -0.45 7.77 -2.57
C PHE A 162 0.50 8.16 -1.45
N ILE A 163 0.01 8.27 -0.24
CA ILE A 163 0.81 8.49 0.97
C ILE A 163 0.96 7.15 1.67
N THR A 164 2.19 6.71 1.81
CA THR A 164 2.51 5.39 2.37
C THR A 164 3.44 5.50 3.57
N GLU A 165 3.31 4.53 4.46
CA GLU A 165 4.20 4.36 5.61
C GLU A 165 4.76 2.94 5.59
N THR A 166 6.10 2.80 5.69
CA THR A 166 6.79 1.51 5.56
C THR A 166 7.51 1.13 6.84
N PHE A 167 7.19 -0.06 7.33
CA PHE A 167 7.83 -0.71 8.48
C PHE A 167 8.84 -1.76 8.00
N LYS A 168 9.97 -1.85 8.70
CA LYS A 168 11.11 -2.72 8.34
C LYS A 168 11.43 -3.78 9.39
N ASP A 169 10.97 -3.62 10.63
CA ASP A 169 11.11 -4.66 11.67
C ASP A 169 9.96 -5.65 11.54
N ILE A 170 10.12 -6.57 10.59
CA ILE A 170 9.17 -7.64 10.35
C ILE A 170 9.76 -8.94 10.89
N ARG A 171 8.93 -9.72 11.56
CA ARG A 171 9.34 -10.93 12.26
C ARG A 171 8.42 -12.09 11.93
N PHE A 172 9.00 -13.30 12.02
CA PHE A 172 8.33 -14.58 11.82
C PHE A 172 8.17 -15.31 13.15
#